data_f772e212908b3fcd1145a54f667d7354
#
_entry.id   f772e212908b3fcd1145a54f667d7354
#
_cell.length_a   1.000
_cell.length_b   1.000
_cell.length_c   1.000
_cell.angle_alpha   90.00
_cell.angle_beta   90.00
_cell.angle_gamma   90.00
#
_symmetry.space_group_name_H-M   'P 1'
#
loop_
_entity.id
_entity.type
_entity.pdbx_description
1 polymer ?
#
loop_
_entity_poly.entity_id
_entity_poly.type
_entity_poly.pdbx_seq_one_letter_code
_entity_poly.pdbx_strand_id
1 'polypeptide(L)'
;MGLSRDDTIGGMRKLTVSDYQALAEFRYQIRRFLHFSERAVQAAGLERGQYQLMLAIKGMPEGVRPRIRELANRMQIQHHSTVELINRLESGGYVRRERAQDDRREVLLALTPKGERVLEELALHHHEELRSAAPGLVAALRRLMPEKGAKSRG
;
A
#
# COMPACT_ATOMS: atom_id res chain seq x y z
N MET A 1 -7.63 3.02 47.08
CA MET A 1 -8.83 3.29 46.26
C MET A 1 -8.84 2.31 45.12
N GLY A 2 -9.85 1.47 45.09
CA GLY A 2 -9.87 0.27 44.22
C GLY A 2 -9.94 0.59 42.75
N LEU A 3 -9.01 0.01 42.01
CA LEU A 3 -9.17 -0.21 40.57
C LEU A 3 -10.37 -1.14 40.38
N SER A 4 -11.40 -0.62 39.78
CA SER A 4 -12.63 -1.37 39.47
C SER A 4 -12.24 -2.56 38.60
N ARG A 5 -12.63 -3.76 39.01
CA ARG A 5 -12.36 -5.04 38.30
C ARG A 5 -13.11 -5.22 37.00
N ASP A 6 -13.77 -4.17 36.48
CA ASP A 6 -14.71 -4.26 35.36
C ASP A 6 -14.17 -3.79 33.99
N ASP A 7 -12.88 -3.44 33.89
CA ASP A 7 -12.34 -2.86 32.66
C ASP A 7 -11.81 -3.89 31.63
N THR A 8 -12.06 -5.18 31.84
CA THR A 8 -11.52 -6.22 30.94
C THR A 8 -12.62 -7.15 30.44
N ILE A 9 -12.95 -7.09 29.17
CA ILE A 9 -13.81 -8.08 28.51
C ILE A 9 -12.91 -9.19 27.96
N GLY A 10 -12.98 -10.37 28.56
CA GLY A 10 -12.27 -11.56 28.07
C GLY A 10 -10.73 -11.43 28.00
N GLY A 11 -10.12 -10.69 28.93
CA GLY A 11 -8.66 -10.48 28.97
C GLY A 11 -8.15 -9.32 28.11
N MET A 12 -9.02 -8.63 27.35
CA MET A 12 -8.66 -7.45 26.55
C MET A 12 -9.04 -6.15 27.28
N ARG A 13 -8.16 -5.15 27.18
CA ARG A 13 -8.41 -3.80 27.70
C ARG A 13 -9.65 -3.18 27.04
N LYS A 14 -10.54 -2.59 27.82
CA LYS A 14 -11.66 -1.81 27.30
C LYS A 14 -11.15 -0.55 26.59
N LEU A 15 -11.65 -0.30 25.37
CA LEU A 15 -11.29 0.87 24.60
C LEU A 15 -11.93 2.14 25.18
N THR A 16 -11.16 3.21 25.19
CA THR A 16 -11.60 4.55 25.59
C THR A 16 -12.04 5.37 24.37
N VAL A 17 -12.69 6.50 24.60
CA VAL A 17 -13.02 7.46 23.51
C VAL A 17 -11.75 7.91 22.79
N SER A 18 -10.65 8.12 23.52
CA SER A 18 -9.35 8.48 22.93
C SER A 18 -8.80 7.41 21.99
N ASP A 19 -9.01 6.12 22.30
CA ASP A 19 -8.62 5.02 21.40
C ASP A 19 -9.41 5.07 20.09
N TYR A 20 -10.72 5.30 20.16
CA TYR A 20 -11.56 5.47 18.98
C TYR A 20 -11.17 6.68 18.14
N GLN A 21 -10.86 7.80 18.78
CA GLN A 21 -10.38 9.01 18.10
C GLN A 21 -9.05 8.75 17.37
N ALA A 22 -8.12 8.03 17.99
CA ALA A 22 -6.85 7.68 17.35
C ALA A 22 -7.03 6.78 16.11
N LEU A 23 -7.91 5.77 16.20
CA LEU A 23 -8.24 4.90 15.08
C LEU A 23 -8.93 5.70 13.94
N ALA A 24 -9.88 6.55 14.28
CA ALA A 24 -10.58 7.38 13.31
C ALA A 24 -9.64 8.34 12.60
N GLU A 25 -8.74 8.99 13.32
CA GLU A 25 -7.75 9.91 12.76
C GLU A 25 -6.78 9.20 11.81
N PHE A 26 -6.26 8.04 12.19
CA PHE A 26 -5.39 7.25 11.34
C PHE A 26 -6.06 6.88 10.01
N ARG A 27 -7.30 6.38 10.07
CA ARG A 27 -8.06 6.05 8.86
C ARG A 27 -8.39 7.29 8.02
N TYR A 28 -8.65 8.43 8.64
CA TYR A 28 -8.88 9.69 7.94
C TYR A 28 -7.64 10.14 7.15
N GLN A 29 -6.46 10.09 7.74
CA GLN A 29 -5.21 10.43 7.08
C GLN A 29 -4.91 9.50 5.89
N ILE A 30 -5.14 8.19 6.04
CA ILE A 30 -5.00 7.23 4.94
C ILE A 30 -5.97 7.59 3.79
N ARG A 31 -7.25 7.83 4.10
CA ARG A 31 -8.25 8.18 3.06
C ARG A 31 -7.89 9.46 2.32
N ARG A 32 -7.38 10.47 3.01
CA ARG A 32 -6.92 11.71 2.38
C ARG A 32 -5.83 11.44 1.35
N PHE A 33 -4.82 10.67 1.73
CA PHE A 33 -3.73 10.30 0.84
C PHE A 33 -4.22 9.48 -0.36
N LEU A 34 -5.04 8.45 -0.12
CA LEU A 34 -5.58 7.61 -1.19
C LEU A 34 -6.48 8.40 -2.15
N HIS A 35 -7.27 9.33 -1.64
CA HIS A 35 -8.09 10.20 -2.48
C HIS A 35 -7.25 11.11 -3.40
N PHE A 36 -6.20 11.69 -2.87
CA PHE A 36 -5.23 12.44 -3.67
C PHE A 36 -4.60 11.56 -4.75
N SER A 37 -4.12 10.38 -4.37
CA SER A 37 -3.52 9.40 -5.27
C SER A 37 -4.46 9.02 -6.42
N GLU A 38 -5.71 8.71 -6.10
CA GLU A 38 -6.72 8.32 -7.09
C GLU A 38 -7.01 9.44 -8.11
N ARG A 39 -7.10 10.68 -7.65
CA ARG A 39 -7.30 11.83 -8.54
C ARG A 39 -6.13 12.03 -9.50
N ALA A 40 -4.89 11.92 -9.01
CA ALA A 40 -3.70 12.04 -9.82
C ALA A 40 -3.63 10.95 -10.90
N VAL A 41 -3.95 9.71 -10.52
CA VAL A 41 -3.99 8.55 -11.43
C VAL A 41 -5.06 8.72 -12.51
N GLN A 42 -6.26 9.16 -12.14
CA GLN A 42 -7.35 9.42 -13.09
C GLN A 42 -6.99 10.54 -14.07
N ALA A 43 -6.33 11.60 -13.59
CA ALA A 43 -5.85 12.69 -14.45
C ALA A 43 -4.82 12.21 -15.48
N ALA A 44 -4.07 11.16 -15.20
CA ALA A 44 -3.15 10.51 -16.13
C ALA A 44 -3.83 9.50 -17.07
N GLY A 45 -5.15 9.34 -17.00
CA GLY A 45 -5.91 8.39 -17.82
C GLY A 45 -5.82 6.94 -17.38
N LEU A 46 -5.44 6.69 -16.13
CA LEU A 46 -5.30 5.36 -15.54
C LEU A 46 -6.34 5.11 -14.45
N GLU A 47 -6.58 3.84 -14.16
CA GLU A 47 -7.31 3.39 -12.99
C GLU A 47 -6.35 3.19 -11.82
N ARG A 48 -6.84 3.30 -10.58
CA ARG A 48 -6.06 3.09 -9.36
C ARG A 48 -5.30 1.75 -9.35
N GLY A 49 -5.97 0.67 -9.72
CA GLY A 49 -5.35 -0.66 -9.78
C GLY A 49 -4.21 -0.76 -10.78
N GLN A 50 -4.33 -0.08 -11.92
CA GLN A 50 -3.29 -0.04 -12.95
C GLN A 50 -2.00 0.62 -12.44
N TYR A 51 -2.13 1.78 -11.80
CA TYR A 51 -0.98 2.46 -11.19
C TYR A 51 -0.31 1.60 -10.12
N GLN A 52 -1.11 1.04 -9.21
CA GLN A 52 -0.60 0.22 -8.11
C GLN A 52 0.12 -1.03 -8.63
N LEU A 53 -0.38 -1.66 -9.69
CA LEU A 53 0.28 -2.82 -10.30
C LEU A 53 1.62 -2.44 -10.94
N MET A 54 1.68 -1.33 -11.67
CA MET A 54 2.95 -0.83 -12.23
C MET A 54 3.95 -0.52 -11.12
N LEU A 55 3.50 0.10 -10.04
CA LEU A 55 4.34 0.39 -8.88
C LEU A 55 4.85 -0.91 -8.23
N ALA A 56 4.00 -1.92 -8.10
CA ALA A 56 4.39 -3.23 -7.57
C ALA A 56 5.44 -3.94 -8.45
N ILE A 57 5.31 -3.86 -9.77
CA ILE A 57 6.30 -4.41 -10.71
C ILE A 57 7.65 -3.72 -10.53
N LYS A 58 7.67 -2.39 -10.50
CA LYS A 58 8.91 -1.61 -10.38
C LYS A 58 9.56 -1.71 -9.00
N GLY A 59 8.74 -1.77 -7.96
CA GLY A 59 9.14 -1.82 -6.56
C GLY A 59 9.21 -3.23 -5.98
N MET A 60 9.40 -4.25 -6.79
CA MET A 60 9.54 -5.63 -6.29
C MET A 60 10.76 -5.72 -5.37
N PRO A 61 10.67 -6.42 -4.21
CA PRO A 61 11.82 -6.60 -3.34
C PRO A 61 12.96 -7.31 -4.04
N GLU A 62 14.17 -7.03 -3.57
CA GLU A 62 15.37 -7.73 -4.06
C GLU A 62 15.20 -9.25 -3.98
N GLY A 63 15.56 -9.96 -5.05
CA GLY A 63 15.44 -11.41 -5.16
C GLY A 63 14.05 -11.94 -5.43
N VAL A 64 13.02 -11.08 -5.46
CA VAL A 64 11.65 -11.48 -5.78
C VAL A 64 11.32 -11.10 -7.21
N ARG A 65 10.95 -12.09 -8.02
CA ARG A 65 10.62 -11.88 -9.43
C ARG A 65 9.16 -11.40 -9.60
N PRO A 66 8.88 -10.50 -10.56
CA PRO A 66 7.54 -9.99 -10.83
C PRO A 66 6.66 -11.00 -11.59
N ARG A 67 6.33 -12.09 -10.93
CA ARG A 67 5.39 -13.11 -11.40
C ARG A 67 3.96 -12.69 -11.08
N ILE A 68 3.00 -13.20 -11.83
CA ILE A 68 1.57 -12.93 -11.58
C ILE A 68 1.19 -13.26 -10.12
N ARG A 69 1.64 -14.38 -9.60
CA ARG A 69 1.39 -14.81 -8.21
C ARG A 69 1.91 -13.80 -7.18
N GLU A 70 3.14 -13.32 -7.37
CA GLU A 70 3.74 -12.34 -6.47
C GLU A 70 3.03 -10.99 -6.55
N LEU A 71 2.63 -10.57 -7.75
CA LEU A 71 1.87 -9.35 -7.94
C LEU A 71 0.48 -9.44 -7.32
N ALA A 72 -0.23 -10.55 -7.48
CA ALA A 72 -1.53 -10.80 -6.83
C ALA A 72 -1.42 -10.71 -5.31
N ASN A 73 -0.38 -11.32 -4.74
CA ASN A 73 -0.12 -11.24 -3.31
C ASN A 73 0.14 -9.80 -2.84
N ARG A 74 0.97 -9.06 -3.55
CA ARG A 74 1.27 -7.66 -3.21
C ARG A 74 0.07 -6.73 -3.36
N MET A 75 -0.74 -6.97 -4.36
CA MET A 75 -1.99 -6.24 -4.60
C MET A 75 -3.12 -6.65 -3.65
N GLN A 76 -2.98 -7.78 -2.96
CA GLN A 76 -4.02 -8.37 -2.12
C GLN A 76 -5.33 -8.59 -2.88
N ILE A 77 -5.23 -9.05 -4.12
CA ILE A 77 -6.37 -9.39 -4.98
C ILE A 77 -6.24 -10.80 -5.55
N GLN A 78 -7.33 -11.30 -6.10
CA GLN A 78 -7.39 -12.61 -6.71
C GLN A 78 -6.48 -12.72 -7.95
N HIS A 79 -6.00 -13.93 -8.24
CA HIS A 79 -5.17 -14.20 -9.42
C HIS A 79 -5.83 -13.72 -10.71
N HIS A 80 -7.11 -14.05 -10.94
CA HIS A 80 -7.82 -13.64 -12.16
C HIS A 80 -7.97 -12.13 -12.28
N SER A 81 -8.19 -11.40 -11.18
CA SER A 81 -8.26 -9.94 -11.18
C SER A 81 -6.90 -9.32 -11.52
N THR A 82 -5.82 -9.94 -11.06
CA THR A 82 -4.45 -9.52 -11.42
C THR A 82 -4.21 -9.71 -12.92
N VAL A 83 -4.61 -10.86 -13.48
CA VAL A 83 -4.50 -11.13 -14.92
C VAL A 83 -5.29 -10.10 -15.74
N GLU A 84 -6.51 -9.75 -15.33
CA GLU A 84 -7.31 -8.73 -16.00
C GLU A 84 -6.64 -7.36 -16.00
N LEU A 85 -6.06 -6.93 -14.87
CA LEU A 85 -5.30 -5.70 -14.78
C LEU A 85 -4.08 -5.71 -15.70
N ILE A 86 -3.34 -6.82 -15.74
CA ILE A 86 -2.19 -7.00 -16.61
C ILE A 86 -2.62 -6.89 -18.06
N ASN A 87 -3.72 -7.53 -18.45
CA ASN A 87 -4.25 -7.47 -19.81
C ASN A 87 -4.59 -6.04 -20.24
N ARG A 88 -5.23 -5.25 -19.36
CA ARG A 88 -5.53 -3.84 -19.61
C ARG A 88 -4.26 -3.00 -19.75
N LEU A 89 -3.28 -3.21 -18.88
CA LEU A 89 -2.00 -2.50 -18.95
C LEU A 89 -1.19 -2.88 -20.19
N GLU A 90 -1.21 -4.14 -20.58
CA GLU A 90 -0.57 -4.62 -21.81
C GLU A 90 -1.24 -4.03 -23.06
N SER A 91 -2.58 -4.02 -23.10
CA SER A 91 -3.35 -3.39 -24.17
C SER A 91 -3.09 -1.89 -24.30
N GLY A 92 -2.86 -1.20 -23.16
CA GLY A 92 -2.49 0.21 -23.14
C GLY A 92 -1.01 0.48 -23.46
N GLY A 93 -0.20 -0.57 -23.60
CA GLY A 93 1.23 -0.45 -23.90
C GLY A 93 2.09 -0.05 -22.69
N TYR A 94 1.62 -0.25 -21.47
CA TYR A 94 2.34 0.12 -20.24
C TYR A 94 3.21 -1.00 -19.68
N VAL A 95 2.80 -2.26 -19.88
CA VAL A 95 3.52 -3.44 -19.44
C VAL A 95 3.65 -4.45 -20.58
N ARG A 96 4.61 -5.34 -20.45
CA ARG A 96 4.80 -6.49 -21.33
C ARG A 96 5.09 -7.74 -20.54
N ARG A 97 4.74 -8.90 -21.09
CA ARG A 97 5.15 -10.20 -20.58
C ARG A 97 6.48 -10.59 -21.18
N GLU A 98 7.37 -11.10 -20.35
CA GLU A 98 8.68 -11.62 -20.73
C GLU A 98 8.84 -13.05 -20.24
N ARG A 99 9.51 -13.89 -21.00
CA ARG A 99 9.97 -15.19 -20.54
C ARG A 99 11.26 -15.03 -19.78
N ALA A 100 11.38 -15.70 -18.61
CA ALA A 100 12.62 -15.69 -17.86
C ALA A 100 13.72 -16.39 -18.68
N GLN A 101 14.94 -15.87 -18.65
CA GLN A 101 16.06 -16.42 -19.42
C GLN A 101 16.51 -17.78 -18.90
N ASP A 102 16.43 -18.01 -17.60
CA ASP A 102 16.84 -19.23 -16.90
C ASP A 102 15.74 -20.31 -16.85
N ASP A 103 14.47 -19.91 -16.94
CA ASP A 103 13.33 -20.82 -17.03
C ASP A 103 12.26 -20.25 -17.98
N ARG A 104 12.21 -20.73 -19.19
CA ARG A 104 11.26 -20.28 -20.23
C ARG A 104 9.79 -20.60 -19.93
N ARG A 105 9.50 -21.40 -18.92
CA ARG A 105 8.14 -21.66 -18.43
C ARG A 105 7.62 -20.52 -17.61
N GLU A 106 8.53 -19.73 -17.01
CA GLU A 106 8.20 -18.63 -16.14
C GLU A 106 7.94 -17.37 -16.95
N VAL A 107 6.79 -16.75 -16.70
CA VAL A 107 6.40 -15.46 -17.29
C VAL A 107 6.60 -14.38 -16.24
N LEU A 108 7.37 -13.36 -16.60
CA LEU A 108 7.63 -12.18 -15.78
C LEU A 108 6.97 -10.96 -16.40
N LEU A 109 6.60 -10.00 -15.57
CA LEU A 109 6.04 -8.73 -16.00
C LEU A 109 7.13 -7.65 -15.98
N ALA A 110 7.17 -6.82 -17.01
CA ALA A 110 8.08 -5.68 -17.10
C ALA A 110 7.33 -4.44 -17.57
N LEU A 111 7.78 -3.27 -17.16
CA LEU A 111 7.28 -2.02 -17.69
C LEU A 111 7.87 -1.76 -19.07
N THR A 112 7.05 -1.19 -19.95
CA THR A 112 7.52 -0.63 -21.22
C THR A 112 8.13 0.76 -20.99
N PRO A 113 8.86 1.35 -21.95
CA PRO A 113 9.29 2.75 -21.83
C PRO A 113 8.14 3.73 -21.55
N LYS A 114 6.96 3.49 -22.13
CA LYS A 114 5.75 4.27 -21.85
C LYS A 114 5.32 4.10 -20.40
N GLY A 115 5.27 2.86 -19.91
CA GLY A 115 4.93 2.54 -18.52
C GLY A 115 5.90 3.17 -17.53
N GLU A 116 7.21 3.10 -17.81
CA GLU A 116 8.23 3.73 -16.97
C GLU A 116 8.02 5.25 -16.85
N ARG A 117 7.79 5.95 -17.95
CA ARG A 117 7.57 7.40 -17.92
C ARG A 117 6.35 7.81 -17.13
N VAL A 118 5.22 7.14 -17.35
CA VAL A 118 3.97 7.45 -16.63
C VAL A 118 4.09 7.12 -15.15
N LEU A 119 4.71 5.98 -14.83
CA LEU A 119 4.93 5.61 -13.43
C LEU A 119 5.83 6.60 -12.70
N GLU A 120 6.94 7.00 -13.31
CA GLU A 120 7.87 7.96 -12.73
C GLU A 120 7.18 9.29 -12.40
N GLU A 121 6.42 9.83 -13.35
CA GLU A 121 5.67 11.07 -13.17
C GLU A 121 4.66 10.97 -12.00
N LEU A 122 3.85 9.90 -11.98
CA LEU A 122 2.88 9.67 -10.91
C LEU A 122 3.56 9.41 -9.56
N ALA A 123 4.62 8.63 -9.54
CA ALA A 123 5.36 8.32 -8.33
C ALA A 123 6.00 9.57 -7.72
N LEU A 124 6.50 10.49 -8.54
CA LEU A 124 7.02 11.78 -8.07
C LEU A 124 5.94 12.60 -7.35
N HIS A 125 4.77 12.75 -7.95
CA HIS A 125 3.63 13.42 -7.33
C HIS A 125 3.22 12.78 -6.00
N HIS A 126 3.12 11.46 -5.95
CA HIS A 126 2.78 10.74 -4.72
C HIS A 126 3.85 10.87 -3.65
N HIS A 127 5.13 10.87 -4.04
CA HIS A 127 6.25 11.06 -3.11
C HIS A 127 6.20 12.44 -2.46
N GLU A 128 5.95 13.48 -3.24
CA GLU A 128 5.80 14.85 -2.73
C GLU A 128 4.61 14.99 -1.79
N GLU A 129 3.46 14.41 -2.15
CA GLU A 129 2.26 14.43 -1.29
C GLU A 129 2.49 13.66 0.01
N LEU A 130 3.14 12.50 -0.04
CA LEU A 130 3.49 11.76 1.18
C LEU A 130 4.43 12.53 2.09
N ARG A 131 5.39 13.27 1.55
CA ARG A 131 6.26 14.13 2.35
C ARG A 131 5.45 15.18 3.11
N SER A 132 4.44 15.77 2.47
CA SER A 132 3.53 16.73 3.09
C SER A 132 2.60 16.07 4.12
N ALA A 133 2.07 14.90 3.81
CA ALA A 133 1.13 14.17 4.67
C ALA A 133 1.80 13.37 5.79
N ALA A 134 3.08 13.05 5.67
CA ALA A 134 3.81 12.17 6.58
C ALA A 134 3.75 12.59 8.06
N PRO A 135 3.90 13.88 8.44
CA PRO A 135 3.79 14.26 9.85
C PRO A 135 2.45 13.88 10.47
N GLY A 136 1.33 14.10 9.76
CA GLY A 136 -0.02 13.73 10.21
C GLY A 136 -0.21 12.22 10.34
N LEU A 137 0.28 11.45 9.36
CA LEU A 137 0.23 9.99 9.38
C LEU A 137 1.06 9.41 10.53
N VAL A 138 2.27 9.91 10.72
CA VAL A 138 3.17 9.47 11.79
C VAL A 138 2.57 9.79 13.16
N ALA A 139 2.02 11.00 13.34
CA ALA A 139 1.38 11.40 14.59
C ALA A 139 0.18 10.50 14.91
N ALA A 140 -0.67 10.20 13.91
CA ALA A 140 -1.82 9.31 14.07
C ALA A 140 -1.39 7.88 14.44
N LEU A 141 -0.35 7.35 13.79
CA LEU A 141 0.20 6.04 14.11
C LEU A 141 0.78 5.97 15.53
N ARG A 142 1.53 7.00 15.94
CA ARG A 142 2.12 7.05 17.30
C ARG A 142 1.08 6.98 18.40
N ARG A 143 -0.09 7.57 18.21
CA ARG A 143 -1.21 7.48 19.17
C ARG A 143 -1.75 6.06 19.34
N LEU A 144 -1.58 5.19 18.33
CA LEU A 144 -2.02 3.80 18.37
C LEU A 144 -0.95 2.83 18.87
N MET A 145 0.31 3.28 18.91
CA MET A 145 1.42 2.44 19.40
C MET A 145 1.43 2.45 20.92
N PRO A 146 1.69 1.28 21.56
CA PRO A 146 1.90 1.25 22.99
C PRO A 146 3.15 2.11 23.33
N GLU A 147 3.06 2.87 24.42
CA GLU A 147 4.25 3.53 24.96
C GLU A 147 5.32 2.45 25.20
N LYS A 148 6.52 2.67 24.65
CA LYS A 148 7.67 1.81 24.96
C LYS A 148 7.83 1.82 26.46
N GLY A 149 7.59 0.68 27.10
CA GLY A 149 7.45 0.48 28.50
C GLY A 149 8.39 1.34 29.33
N ALA A 150 7.81 2.02 30.30
CA ALA A 150 8.55 2.42 31.51
C ALA A 150 9.24 1.15 32.01
N LYS A 151 10.57 1.08 31.85
CA LYS A 151 11.36 0.06 32.52
C LYS A 151 11.01 0.12 33.97
N SER A 152 10.33 -0.91 34.48
CA SER A 152 10.25 -1.18 35.87
C SER A 152 11.67 -1.13 36.45
N ARG A 153 12.01 -0.02 37.09
CA ARG A 153 13.12 0.00 38.06
C ARG A 153 12.54 -0.59 39.33
N GLY A 154 12.74 -1.88 39.47
CA GLY A 154 12.68 -2.55 40.75
C GLY A 154 14.10 -2.79 41.21
#